data_2d43746bb38a7768ff0626ef48bd53b0
#
_entry.id   2d43746bb38a7768ff0626ef48bd53b0
#
_cell.length_a   1.000
_cell.length_b   1.000
_cell.length_c   1.000
_cell.angle_alpha   90.00
_cell.angle_beta   90.00
_cell.angle_gamma   90.00
#
_symmetry.space_group_name_H-M   'P 1'
#
loop_
_entity.id
_entity.type
_entity.pdbx_description
1 polymer ?
#
loop_
_entity_poly.entity_id
_entity_poly.type
_entity_poly.pdbx_seq_one_letter_code
_entity_poly.pdbx_strand_id
1 'polypeptide(L)' 'MSEFARQVETLRPQLMRFARAQLRNDAWAEDAVSETVLAALEKPQSFGGQSQLKTWLVGILKHKLVDQLRRHSREASL' A
#
# COMPACT_ATOMS: atom_id res chain seq x y z
N MET A 1 3.38 8.56 -18.87
CA MET A 1 3.60 7.83 -17.61
C MET A 1 4.97 7.17 -17.64
N SER A 2 5.71 7.26 -16.56
CA SER A 2 7.03 6.65 -16.50
C SER A 2 6.94 5.13 -16.39
N GLU A 3 8.03 4.46 -16.72
CA GLU A 3 8.09 3.00 -16.57
C GLU A 3 7.91 2.59 -15.12
N PHE A 4 8.49 3.36 -14.20
CA PHE A 4 8.34 3.10 -12.77
C PHE A 4 6.86 3.16 -12.36
N ALA A 5 6.16 4.22 -12.77
CA ALA A 5 4.75 4.39 -12.43
C ALA A 5 3.92 3.26 -13.01
N ARG A 6 4.25 2.83 -14.22
CA ARG A 6 3.52 1.74 -14.86
C ARG A 6 3.72 0.43 -14.14
N GLN A 7 4.95 0.17 -13.69
CA GLN A 7 5.24 -1.05 -12.92
C GLN A 7 4.50 -1.04 -11.58
N VAL A 8 4.44 0.11 -10.91
CA VAL A 8 3.70 0.23 -9.66
C VAL A 8 2.23 -0.07 -9.87
N GLU A 9 1.63 0.51 -10.93
CA GLU A 9 0.22 0.28 -11.22
C GLU A 9 -0.05 -1.17 -11.60
N THR A 10 0.89 -1.82 -12.28
CA THR A 10 0.75 -3.24 -12.65
C THR A 10 0.66 -4.12 -11.41
N LEU A 11 1.29 -3.72 -10.32
CA LEU A 11 1.28 -4.50 -9.08
C LEU A 11 0.07 -4.20 -8.19
N ARG A 12 -0.74 -3.21 -8.53
CA ARG A 12 -1.89 -2.84 -7.71
C ARG A 12 -2.83 -4.02 -7.38
N PRO A 13 -3.20 -4.90 -8.33
CA PRO A 13 -4.06 -6.03 -7.99
C PRO A 13 -3.48 -6.94 -6.92
N GLN A 14 -2.17 -7.16 -6.95
CA GLN A 14 -1.50 -7.99 -5.94
C GLN A 14 -1.51 -7.30 -4.58
N LEU A 15 -1.30 -5.98 -4.57
CA LEU A 15 -1.38 -5.20 -3.33
C LEU A 15 -2.79 -5.24 -2.75
N MET A 16 -3.81 -5.15 -3.62
CA MET A 16 -5.20 -5.24 -3.17
C MET A 16 -5.50 -6.59 -2.54
N ARG A 17 -5.02 -7.66 -3.16
CA ARG A 17 -5.23 -9.00 -2.62
C ARG A 17 -4.63 -9.13 -1.23
N PHE A 18 -3.41 -8.63 -1.06
CA PHE A 18 -2.75 -8.65 0.24
C PHE A 18 -3.53 -7.83 1.27
N ALA A 19 -3.95 -6.63 0.89
CA ALA A 19 -4.66 -5.74 1.80
C ALA A 19 -6.00 -6.31 2.23
N ARG A 20 -6.74 -6.91 1.30
CA ARG A 20 -8.03 -7.52 1.63
C ARG A 20 -7.89 -8.68 2.61
N ALA A 21 -6.83 -9.46 2.45
CA ALA A 21 -6.57 -10.57 3.35
C ALA A 21 -6.31 -10.08 4.78
N GLN A 22 -5.71 -8.90 4.92
CA GLN A 22 -5.37 -8.36 6.23
C GLN A 22 -6.53 -7.61 6.88
N LEU A 23 -7.28 -6.84 6.11
CA LEU A 23 -8.29 -5.93 6.68
C LEU A 23 -9.71 -6.45 6.62
N ARG A 24 -10.02 -7.32 5.66
CA ARG A 24 -11.37 -7.84 5.43
C ARG A 24 -12.41 -6.74 5.29
N ASN A 25 -11.99 -5.62 4.74
CA ASN A 25 -12.85 -4.48 4.46
C ASN A 25 -12.34 -3.85 3.17
N ASP A 26 -13.12 -3.97 2.11
CA ASP A 26 -12.68 -3.55 0.78
C ASP A 26 -12.38 -2.06 0.72
N ALA A 27 -13.19 -1.24 1.37
CA ALA A 27 -12.98 0.21 1.34
C ALA A 27 -11.67 0.59 2.04
N TRP A 28 -11.39 -0.03 3.18
CA TRP A 28 -10.15 0.23 3.92
C TRP A 28 -8.94 -0.30 3.15
N ALA A 29 -9.09 -1.49 2.54
CA ALA A 29 -8.01 -2.07 1.75
C ALA A 29 -7.69 -1.19 0.56
N GLU A 30 -8.71 -0.71 -0.15
CA GLU A 30 -8.51 0.17 -1.29
C GLU A 30 -7.83 1.47 -0.89
N ASP A 31 -8.24 2.03 0.24
CA ASP A 31 -7.62 3.25 0.75
C ASP A 31 -6.14 3.05 1.05
N ALA A 32 -5.80 1.95 1.71
CA ALA A 32 -4.41 1.64 2.04
C ALA A 32 -3.57 1.44 0.79
N VAL A 33 -4.12 0.75 -0.22
CA VAL A 33 -3.40 0.52 -1.47
C VAL A 33 -3.22 1.84 -2.22
N SER A 34 -4.25 2.68 -2.26
CA SER A 34 -4.15 3.98 -2.93
C SER A 34 -3.09 4.86 -2.27
N GLU A 35 -3.03 4.88 -0.95
CA GLU A 35 -2.00 5.63 -0.24
C GLU A 35 -0.61 5.06 -0.50
N THR A 36 -0.50 3.73 -0.62
CA THR A 36 0.77 3.08 -0.93
C THR A 36 1.27 3.48 -2.30
N VAL A 37 0.40 3.42 -3.30
CA VAL A 37 0.76 3.79 -4.66
C VAL A 37 1.15 5.27 -4.72
N LEU A 38 0.39 6.12 -4.06
CA LEU A 38 0.68 7.55 -4.04
C LEU A 38 2.05 7.81 -3.40
N ALA A 39 2.33 7.18 -2.26
CA ALA A 39 3.61 7.36 -1.58
C ALA A 39 4.77 6.90 -2.46
N ALA A 40 4.60 5.78 -3.17
CA ALA A 40 5.64 5.28 -4.06
C ALA A 40 5.91 6.23 -5.21
N LEU A 41 4.86 6.81 -5.79
CA LEU A 41 5.01 7.72 -6.92
C LEU A 41 5.55 9.08 -6.50
N GLU A 42 5.31 9.49 -5.26
CA GLU A 42 5.84 10.76 -4.77
C GLU A 42 7.34 10.70 -4.48
N LYS A 43 7.84 9.55 -4.06
CA LYS A 43 9.24 9.40 -3.68
C LYS A 43 9.85 8.15 -4.30
N PRO A 44 9.92 8.08 -5.62
CA PRO A 44 10.47 6.89 -6.28
C PRO A 44 11.94 6.64 -5.92
N GLN A 45 12.67 7.68 -5.54
CA GLN A 45 14.07 7.53 -5.15
C GLN A 45 14.23 6.75 -3.84
N SER A 46 13.16 6.63 -3.05
CA SER A 46 13.19 5.84 -1.81
C SER A 46 13.30 4.35 -2.07
N PHE A 47 13.04 3.91 -3.29
CA PHE A 47 13.15 2.51 -3.67
C PHE A 47 14.59 2.16 -3.85
N GLY A 48 15.56 2.50 -3.60
CA GLY A 48 16.97 2.19 -3.68
C GLY A 48 17.41 0.99 -4.54
N GLY A 49 16.50 0.21 -5.06
CA GLY A 49 16.83 -0.91 -5.93
C GLY A 49 17.44 -2.12 -5.25
N GLN A 50 17.44 -2.18 -3.92
CA GLN A 50 18.03 -3.27 -3.17
C GLN A 50 17.10 -4.46 -3.01
N SER A 51 15.82 -4.30 -3.30
CA SER A 51 14.83 -5.37 -3.25
C SER A 51 13.97 -5.29 -4.50
N GLN A 52 13.13 -6.30 -4.67
CA GLN A 52 12.15 -6.25 -5.76
C GLN A 52 11.13 -5.15 -5.48
N LEU A 53 10.62 -4.56 -6.54
CA LEU A 53 9.64 -3.50 -6.44
C LEU A 53 8.42 -3.93 -5.61
N LYS A 54 7.93 -5.14 -5.85
CA LYS A 54 6.79 -5.66 -5.10
C LYS A 54 7.08 -5.71 -3.61
N THR A 55 8.26 -6.19 -3.22
CA THR A 55 8.65 -6.29 -1.81
C THR A 55 8.68 -4.92 -1.15
N TRP A 56 9.22 -3.93 -1.86
CA TRP A 56 9.26 -2.57 -1.35
C TRP A 56 7.85 -2.00 -1.16
N LEU A 57 6.98 -2.21 -2.16
CA LEU A 57 5.61 -1.72 -2.10
C LEU A 57 4.83 -2.40 -0.96
N VAL A 58 5.02 -3.70 -0.77
CA VAL A 58 4.37 -4.41 0.34
C VAL A 58 4.84 -3.85 1.68
N GLY A 59 6.11 -3.47 1.78
CA GLY A 59 6.61 -2.82 2.99
C GLY A 59 5.88 -1.52 3.30
N ILE A 60 5.68 -0.68 2.28
CA ILE A 60 4.91 0.55 2.45
C ILE A 60 3.47 0.22 2.83
N LEU A 61 2.89 -0.76 2.13
CA LEU A 61 1.51 -1.16 2.37
C LEU A 61 1.29 -1.62 3.81
N LYS A 62 2.23 -2.39 4.36
CA LYS A 62 2.11 -2.84 5.75
C LYS A 62 1.99 -1.68 6.72
N HIS A 63 2.73 -0.60 6.50
CA HIS A 63 2.60 0.60 7.33
C HIS A 63 1.23 1.24 7.19
N LYS A 64 0.72 1.29 5.96
CA LYS A 64 -0.60 1.87 5.73
C LYS A 64 -1.71 1.00 6.34
N LEU A 65 -1.54 -0.32 6.34
CA LEU A 65 -2.49 -1.23 6.96
C LEU A 65 -2.52 -1.03 8.48
N VAL A 66 -1.36 -0.88 9.10
CA VAL A 66 -1.29 -0.60 10.52
C VAL A 66 -1.97 0.72 10.85
N ASP A 67 -1.76 1.74 10.02
CA ASP A 67 -2.41 3.04 10.20
C ASP A 67 -3.94 2.92 10.14
N GLN A 68 -4.45 2.12 9.19
CA GLN A 68 -5.89 1.89 9.08
C GLN A 68 -6.42 1.20 10.33
N LEU A 69 -5.73 0.16 10.80
CA LEU A 69 -6.16 -0.56 11.99
C LEU A 69 -6.16 0.34 13.22
N ARG A 70 -5.14 1.15 13.38
CA ARG A 70 -5.05 2.08 14.51
C ARG A 70 -6.19 3.10 14.47
N ARG A 71 -6.45 3.65 13.28
CA ARG A 71 -7.48 4.67 13.10
C ARG A 71 -8.86 4.12 13.46
N HIS A 72 -9.20 2.94 12.95
CA HIS A 72 -10.52 2.37 13.16
C HIS A 72 -10.66 1.71 14.53
N SER A 73 -9.58 1.20 15.09
CA SER A 73 -9.60 0.70 16.46
C SER A 73 -9.88 1.83 17.45
N ARG A 74 -9.29 3.01 17.21
CA ARG A 74 -9.52 4.16 18.07
C ARG A 74 -10.98 4.60 18.00
N GLU A 75 -11.57 4.59 16.82
CA GLU A 75 -12.96 4.94 16.65
C GLU A 75 -13.87 3.92 17.36
N ALA A 76 -13.52 2.65 17.29
CA ALA A 76 -14.31 1.59 17.90
C ALA A 76 -14.29 1.67 19.42
N SER A 77 -13.26 2.23 20.02
CA SER A 77 -13.15 2.31 21.45
C SER A 77 -13.93 3.49 22.06
N LEU A 78 -14.46 4.35 21.21
CA LEU A 78 -15.32 5.44 21.65
C LEU A 78 -16.78 5.02 21.67
#